data_86ab3dce92d86a6e48577cdefdd81e3e
#
_entry.id   86ab3dce92d86a6e48577cdefdd81e3e
#
_cell.length_a   1.000
_cell.length_b   1.000
_cell.length_c   1.000
_cell.angle_alpha   90.00
_cell.angle_beta   90.00
_cell.angle_gamma   90.00
#
_symmetry.space_group_name_H-M   'P 1'
#
loop_
_entity.id
_entity.type
_entity.pdbx_description
1 polymer ?
#
loop_
_entity_poly.entity_id
_entity_poly.type
_entity_poly.pdbx_seq_one_letter_code
_entity_poly.pdbx_strand_id
1 'polypeptide(L)'
;TRYVAGLRDWVARGAESAFALDKGEVRRRLSLPTAAHALAAANFRLGQYLHAEGHWEDAIPYFKGAQALRPESWCYKRQAWALSDAEKYYGTNFKKEVEALAGKPYYAPLDLPEGSA
;
A
#
# COMPACT_ATOMS: atom_id res chain seq x y z
N THR A 1 2.85 0.44 -22.16
CA THR A 1 3.43 1.03 -20.94
C THR A 1 4.85 0.53 -20.71
N ARG A 2 5.69 1.29 -20.01
CA ARG A 2 7.08 0.90 -19.67
C ARG A 2 7.14 -0.45 -18.92
N TYR A 3 6.16 -0.72 -18.06
CA TYR A 3 6.03 -2.02 -17.38
C TYR A 3 5.91 -3.20 -18.34
N VAL A 4 5.02 -3.10 -19.33
CA VAL A 4 4.83 -4.14 -20.35
C VAL A 4 6.08 -4.31 -21.22
N ALA A 5 6.75 -3.22 -21.57
CA ALA A 5 8.01 -3.28 -22.31
C ALA A 5 9.11 -4.00 -21.50
N GLY A 6 9.21 -3.70 -20.20
CA GLY A 6 10.13 -4.38 -19.29
C GLY A 6 9.85 -5.89 -19.17
N LEU A 7 8.59 -6.29 -19.06
CA LEU A 7 8.22 -7.72 -19.05
C LEU A 7 8.61 -8.42 -20.35
N ARG A 8 8.36 -7.80 -21.51
CA ARG A 8 8.74 -8.36 -22.81
C ARG A 8 10.25 -8.52 -22.95
N ASP A 9 11.00 -7.51 -22.54
CA ASP A 9 12.46 -7.55 -22.56
C ASP A 9 12.99 -8.67 -21.64
N TRP A 10 12.45 -8.78 -20.43
CA TRP A 10 12.83 -9.85 -19.50
C TRP A 10 12.50 -11.25 -20.03
N VAL A 11 11.32 -11.44 -20.63
CA VAL A 11 10.95 -12.71 -21.26
C VAL A 11 11.88 -13.05 -22.42
N ALA A 12 12.30 -12.08 -23.22
CA ALA A 12 13.16 -12.30 -24.38
C ALA A 12 14.62 -12.55 -23.99
N ARG A 13 15.14 -11.88 -22.95
CA ARG A 13 16.57 -11.83 -22.61
C ARG A 13 16.93 -12.47 -21.26
N GLY A 14 15.94 -12.84 -20.44
CA GLY A 14 16.16 -13.48 -19.15
C GLY A 14 17.10 -12.67 -18.25
N ALA A 15 18.19 -13.28 -17.78
CA ALA A 15 19.18 -12.66 -16.92
C ALA A 15 19.96 -11.49 -17.58
N GLU A 16 19.98 -11.44 -18.90
CA GLU A 16 20.62 -10.39 -19.69
C GLU A 16 19.76 -9.11 -19.80
N SER A 17 18.52 -9.17 -19.33
CA SER A 17 17.61 -8.03 -19.36
C SER A 17 18.07 -6.94 -18.37
N ALA A 18 17.97 -5.67 -18.77
CA ALA A 18 18.17 -4.54 -17.87
C ALA A 18 17.18 -4.50 -16.69
N PHE A 19 16.07 -5.21 -16.81
CA PHE A 19 15.06 -5.33 -15.76
C PHE A 19 15.28 -6.54 -14.82
N ALA A 20 16.25 -7.40 -15.10
CA ALA A 20 16.72 -8.48 -14.22
C ALA A 20 17.77 -7.95 -13.27
N LEU A 21 17.33 -7.43 -12.12
CA LEU A 21 18.21 -6.82 -11.14
C LEU A 21 19.08 -7.87 -10.43
N ASP A 22 20.34 -7.54 -10.18
CA ASP A 22 21.19 -8.35 -9.32
C ASP A 22 20.80 -8.25 -7.84
N LYS A 23 21.34 -9.15 -7.01
CA LYS A 23 21.01 -9.22 -5.58
C LYS A 23 21.32 -7.93 -4.81
N GLY A 24 22.39 -7.24 -5.17
CA GLY A 24 22.81 -5.99 -4.52
C GLY A 24 21.80 -4.88 -4.80
N GLU A 25 21.41 -4.75 -6.06
CA GLU A 25 20.41 -3.77 -6.49
C GLU A 25 19.01 -4.06 -5.89
N VAL A 26 18.61 -5.34 -5.85
CA VAL A 26 17.35 -5.72 -5.18
C VAL A 26 17.38 -5.33 -3.70
N ARG A 27 18.47 -5.64 -2.98
CA ARG A 27 18.62 -5.26 -1.57
C ARG A 27 18.56 -3.74 -1.36
N ARG A 28 19.20 -2.97 -2.25
CA ARG A 28 19.21 -1.51 -2.18
C ARG A 28 17.81 -0.91 -2.39
N ARG A 29 16.99 -1.52 -3.23
CA ARG A 29 15.60 -1.07 -3.53
C ARG A 29 14.57 -1.55 -2.53
N LEU A 30 14.85 -2.64 -1.82
CA LEU A 30 13.95 -3.18 -0.80
C LEU A 30 14.02 -2.35 0.49
N SER A 31 12.85 -1.89 0.93
CA SER A 31 12.67 -1.34 2.27
C SER A 31 12.21 -2.45 3.21
N LEU A 32 12.98 -2.70 4.28
CA LEU A 32 12.54 -3.64 5.32
C LEU A 32 11.38 -3.03 6.12
N PRO A 33 10.40 -3.86 6.56
CA PRO A 33 9.36 -3.41 7.46
C PRO A 33 9.98 -2.85 8.76
N THR A 34 9.46 -1.72 9.22
CA THR A 34 9.83 -1.13 10.50
C THR A 34 8.98 -1.71 11.63
N ALA A 35 9.37 -1.46 12.90
CA ALA A 35 8.53 -1.78 14.05
C ALA A 35 7.15 -1.10 13.97
N ALA A 36 7.08 0.14 13.47
CA ALA A 36 5.82 0.84 13.24
C ALA A 36 4.96 0.14 12.18
N HIS A 37 5.54 -0.38 11.10
CA HIS A 37 4.82 -1.16 10.10
C HIS A 37 4.26 -2.47 10.68
N ALA A 38 5.03 -3.17 11.51
CA ALA A 38 4.57 -4.39 12.18
C ALA A 38 3.41 -4.10 13.14
N LEU A 39 3.49 -3.02 13.91
CA LEU A 39 2.43 -2.59 14.81
C LEU A 39 1.18 -2.15 14.05
N ALA A 40 1.33 -1.46 12.92
CA ALA A 40 0.23 -1.10 12.04
C ALA A 40 -0.51 -2.35 11.53
N ALA A 41 0.23 -3.36 11.08
CA ALA A 41 -0.33 -4.63 10.63
C ALA A 41 -1.09 -5.36 11.76
N ALA A 42 -0.53 -5.40 12.98
CA ALA A 42 -1.17 -6.01 14.14
C ALA A 42 -2.46 -5.28 14.52
N ASN A 43 -2.45 -3.96 14.58
CA ASN A 43 -3.65 -3.15 14.81
C ASN A 43 -4.72 -3.42 13.74
N PHE A 44 -4.33 -3.43 12.48
CA PHE A 44 -5.27 -3.66 11.39
C PHE A 44 -5.92 -5.05 11.47
N ARG A 45 -5.14 -6.10 11.76
CA ARG A 45 -5.65 -7.47 11.95
C ARG A 45 -6.61 -7.56 13.12
N LEU A 46 -6.30 -6.92 14.23
CA LEU A 46 -7.21 -6.89 15.40
C LEU A 46 -8.51 -6.15 15.07
N GLY A 47 -8.42 -5.02 14.37
CA GLY A 47 -9.61 -4.31 13.90
C GLY A 47 -10.49 -5.17 12.99
N GLN A 48 -9.89 -5.90 12.05
CA GLN A 48 -10.62 -6.84 11.18
C GLN A 48 -11.29 -7.96 11.97
N TYR A 49 -10.59 -8.53 12.95
CA TYR A 49 -11.13 -9.57 13.81
C TYR A 49 -12.34 -9.07 14.62
N LEU A 50 -12.21 -7.94 15.31
CA LEU A 50 -13.28 -7.34 16.08
C LEU A 50 -14.49 -7.00 15.20
N HIS A 51 -14.26 -6.48 14.01
CA HIS A 51 -15.33 -6.22 13.06
C HIS A 51 -16.07 -7.49 12.65
N ALA A 52 -15.32 -8.57 12.35
CA ALA A 52 -15.89 -9.86 11.96
C ALA A 52 -16.73 -10.51 13.09
N GLU A 53 -16.32 -10.30 14.36
CA GLU A 53 -17.05 -10.77 15.54
C GLU A 53 -18.25 -9.87 15.92
N GLY A 54 -18.53 -8.83 15.14
CA GLY A 54 -19.64 -7.91 15.40
C GLY A 54 -19.34 -6.76 16.37
N HIS A 55 -18.09 -6.63 16.82
CA HIS A 55 -17.63 -5.54 17.69
C HIS A 55 -17.16 -4.34 16.85
N TRP A 56 -18.08 -3.78 16.08
CA TRP A 56 -17.74 -2.80 15.04
C TRP A 56 -17.16 -1.51 15.59
N GLU A 57 -17.71 -0.97 16.68
CA GLU A 57 -17.20 0.26 17.29
C GLU A 57 -15.84 0.04 17.95
N ASP A 58 -15.63 -1.12 18.59
CA ASP A 58 -14.36 -1.50 19.20
C ASP A 58 -13.23 -1.67 18.17
N ALA A 59 -13.56 -1.97 16.92
CA ALA A 59 -12.61 -2.07 15.82
C ALA A 59 -12.01 -0.71 15.40
N ILE A 60 -12.76 0.39 15.58
CA ILE A 60 -12.39 1.72 15.06
C ILE A 60 -11.06 2.23 15.59
N PRO A 61 -10.74 2.17 16.90
CA PRO A 61 -9.44 2.60 17.41
C PRO A 61 -8.25 1.87 16.76
N TYR A 62 -8.41 0.58 16.45
CA TYR A 62 -7.36 -0.23 15.81
C TYR A 62 -7.17 0.12 14.34
N PHE A 63 -8.24 0.38 13.61
CA PHE A 63 -8.15 0.90 12.25
C PHE A 63 -7.50 2.28 12.20
N LYS A 64 -7.86 3.17 13.11
CA LYS A 64 -7.20 4.48 13.25
C LYS A 64 -5.72 4.35 13.61
N GLY A 65 -5.38 3.45 14.54
CA GLY A 65 -4.00 3.16 14.92
C GLY A 65 -3.16 2.68 13.74
N ALA A 66 -3.69 1.77 12.91
CA ALA A 66 -3.01 1.30 11.71
C ALA A 66 -2.75 2.44 10.71
N GLN A 67 -3.74 3.30 10.48
CA GLN A 67 -3.59 4.46 9.59
C GLN A 67 -2.60 5.50 10.12
N ALA A 68 -2.56 5.73 11.44
CA ALA A 68 -1.61 6.66 12.06
C ALA A 68 -0.16 6.15 11.99
N LEU A 69 0.05 4.84 12.17
CA LEU A 69 1.37 4.20 12.14
C LEU A 69 1.92 4.03 10.72
N ARG A 70 1.04 3.96 9.71
CA ARG A 70 1.42 3.82 8.31
C ARG A 70 0.51 4.67 7.41
N PRO A 71 0.64 6.00 7.46
CA PRO A 71 -0.26 6.94 6.78
C PRO A 71 -0.21 6.86 5.26
N GLU A 72 0.88 6.34 4.68
CA GLU A 72 1.02 6.10 3.25
C GLU A 72 0.25 4.89 2.74
N SER A 73 -0.25 4.03 3.64
CA SER A 73 -0.98 2.82 3.26
C SER A 73 -2.43 3.10 2.90
N TRP A 74 -2.70 3.22 1.63
CA TRP A 74 -4.08 3.30 1.13
C TRP A 74 -4.89 2.03 1.34
N CYS A 75 -4.23 0.89 1.49
CA CYS A 75 -4.89 -0.37 1.83
C CYS A 75 -5.61 -0.25 3.19
N TYR A 76 -4.92 0.24 4.23
CA TYR A 76 -5.53 0.43 5.56
C TYR A 76 -6.65 1.46 5.54
N LYS A 77 -6.46 2.58 4.85
CA LYS A 77 -7.50 3.61 4.70
C LYS A 77 -8.75 3.06 4.02
N ARG A 78 -8.60 2.49 2.85
CA ARG A 78 -9.73 2.00 2.06
C ARG A 78 -10.51 0.90 2.77
N GLN A 79 -9.83 -0.04 3.40
CA GLN A 79 -10.49 -1.11 4.14
C GLN A 79 -11.23 -0.57 5.37
N ALA A 80 -10.63 0.31 6.15
CA ALA A 80 -11.28 0.93 7.28
C ALA A 80 -12.54 1.70 6.87
N TRP A 81 -12.46 2.46 5.79
CA TRP A 81 -13.62 3.21 5.27
C TRP A 81 -14.71 2.33 4.69
N ALA A 82 -14.36 1.19 4.11
CA ALA A 82 -15.33 0.23 3.58
C ALA A 82 -16.05 -0.56 4.69
N LEU A 83 -15.37 -0.79 5.83
CA LEU A 83 -15.88 -1.57 6.95
C LEU A 83 -16.61 -0.73 8.02
N SER A 84 -16.68 0.60 7.84
CA SER A 84 -17.27 1.50 8.81
C SER A 84 -17.86 2.75 8.13
N ASP A 85 -18.62 3.53 8.88
CA ASP A 85 -19.08 4.85 8.43
C ASP A 85 -17.88 5.82 8.40
N ALA A 86 -17.33 6.03 7.21
CA ALA A 86 -16.10 6.82 7.02
C ALA A 86 -16.29 8.29 7.43
N GLU A 87 -17.42 8.89 7.11
CA GLU A 87 -17.73 10.27 7.48
C GLU A 87 -17.83 10.42 9.00
N LYS A 88 -18.54 9.52 9.66
CA LYS A 88 -18.72 9.55 11.12
C LYS A 88 -17.43 9.35 11.89
N TYR A 89 -16.62 8.35 11.51
CA TYR A 89 -15.48 7.93 12.31
C TYR A 89 -14.16 8.58 11.89
N TYR A 90 -14.03 8.98 10.62
CA TYR A 90 -12.77 9.52 10.08
C TYR A 90 -12.90 10.94 9.52
N GLY A 91 -14.13 11.47 9.41
CA GLY A 91 -14.40 12.82 8.88
C GLY A 91 -14.14 12.96 7.38
N THR A 92 -13.97 11.86 6.67
CA THR A 92 -13.64 11.83 5.24
C THR A 92 -14.23 10.59 4.58
N ASN A 93 -14.03 10.44 3.27
CA ASN A 93 -14.35 9.23 2.53
C ASN A 93 -13.39 9.06 1.34
N PHE A 94 -13.45 7.90 0.70
CA PHE A 94 -12.56 7.57 -0.42
C PHE A 94 -12.60 8.62 -1.54
N LYS A 95 -13.77 9.10 -1.91
CA LYS A 95 -13.93 10.08 -2.99
C LYS A 95 -13.21 11.40 -2.66
N LYS A 96 -13.46 11.95 -1.47
CA LYS A 96 -12.81 13.19 -1.02
C LYS A 96 -11.29 13.07 -1.00
N GLU A 97 -10.78 11.96 -0.50
CA GLU A 97 -9.34 11.73 -0.41
C GLU A 97 -8.69 11.55 -1.79
N VAL A 98 -9.37 10.89 -2.72
CA VAL A 98 -8.87 10.78 -4.10
C VAL A 98 -8.89 12.14 -4.83
N GLU A 99 -9.95 12.92 -4.65
CA GLU A 99 -10.03 14.28 -5.20
C GLU A 99 -8.90 15.18 -4.65
N ALA A 100 -8.56 15.04 -3.36
CA ALA A 100 -7.47 15.78 -2.73
C ALA A 100 -6.08 15.47 -3.31
N LEU A 101 -5.90 14.32 -3.97
CA LEU A 101 -4.66 13.97 -4.66
C LEU A 101 -4.41 14.82 -5.92
N ALA A 102 -5.44 15.49 -6.44
CA ALA A 102 -5.35 16.34 -7.62
C ALA A 102 -4.65 15.64 -8.82
N GLY A 103 -5.04 14.39 -9.07
CA GLY A 103 -4.51 13.58 -10.17
C GLY A 103 -3.20 12.83 -9.87
N LYS A 104 -2.62 13.01 -8.67
CA LYS A 104 -1.47 12.19 -8.24
C LYS A 104 -1.94 10.76 -7.93
N PRO A 105 -1.17 9.72 -8.29
CA PRO A 105 -1.51 8.35 -7.94
C PRO A 105 -1.40 8.15 -6.41
N TYR A 106 -2.30 7.36 -5.84
CA TYR A 106 -2.26 7.03 -4.41
C TYR A 106 -1.37 5.82 -4.07
N TYR A 107 -0.87 5.12 -5.08
CA TYR A 107 0.22 4.16 -4.94
C TYR A 107 1.46 4.72 -5.61
N ALA A 108 2.62 4.53 -4.98
CA ALA A 108 3.89 4.90 -5.60
C ALA A 108 4.06 4.17 -6.93
N PRO A 109 4.49 4.86 -8.00
CA PRO A 109 4.82 4.19 -9.26
C PRO A 109 5.94 3.16 -9.03
N LEU A 110 5.96 2.13 -9.89
CA LEU A 110 7.05 1.16 -9.88
C LEU A 110 8.37 1.85 -10.21
N ASP A 111 9.36 1.66 -9.37
CA ASP A 111 10.73 2.08 -9.62
C ASP A 111 11.42 1.08 -10.55
N LEU A 112 11.14 1.21 -11.83
CA LEU A 112 11.74 0.37 -12.88
C LEU A 112 13.09 0.92 -13.29
N PRO A 113 14.09 0.05 -13.57
CA PRO A 113 15.37 0.46 -14.16
C PRO A 113 15.15 1.29 -15.42
N GLU A 114 16.07 2.23 -15.66
CA GLU A 114 16.12 2.90 -16.95
C GLU A 114 16.62 1.89 -17.99
N GLY A 115 15.69 1.14 -18.56
CA GLY A 115 15.98 0.28 -19.69
C GLY A 115 16.14 1.14 -20.94
N SER A 116 17.15 0.88 -21.73
CA SER A 116 17.18 1.32 -23.12
C SER A 116 15.94 0.80 -23.82
N ALA A 117 15.15 1.70 -24.28
CA ALA A 117 14.00 1.38 -25.12
C ALA A 117 14.48 0.68 -26.41
#